data_0f9000785523e534d68d5d0a809b0b08
#
_entry.id   0f9000785523e534d68d5d0a809b0b08
#
_cell.length_a   1.000
_cell.length_b   1.000
_cell.length_c   1.000
_cell.angle_alpha   90.00
_cell.angle_beta   90.00
_cell.angle_gamma   90.00
#
_symmetry.space_group_name_H-M   'P 1'
#
loop_
_entity.id
_entity.type
_entity.pdbx_description
1 polymer ?
#
loop_
_entity_poly.entity_id
_entity_poly.type
_entity_poly.pdbx_seq_one_letter_code
_entity_poly.pdbx_strand_id
1 'polypeptide(L)'
;MKTTRIGIIGDYNPEYPLHLATDDSIRHAAQALGQPIEFEWLATDLPHDYCGYRGLWCSPGSPYRSLEGAIEGIRYARENGVPFLGTCGGFQHAVLEFSRNVMGVADAAHAEYDPQATTAVVHRLTCSLVGRDGEVQFKGGSRAAHYYGDERRVETYRCSFGMNPTYQEAIETAGLIITGRDADGEARIIELPSHPFI
;
A
#
# COMPACT_ATOMS: atom_id res chain seq x y z
N MET A 1 11.83 10.07 -26.02
CA MET A 1 10.72 9.96 -25.05
C MET A 1 11.29 10.27 -23.68
N LYS A 2 10.56 10.99 -22.82
CA LYS A 2 11.04 11.30 -21.47
C LYS A 2 10.89 10.04 -20.62
N THR A 3 11.96 9.60 -19.96
CA THR A 3 11.93 8.42 -19.09
C THR A 3 11.01 8.64 -17.89
N THR A 4 10.15 7.67 -17.60
CA THR A 4 9.29 7.70 -16.41
C THR A 4 10.09 7.23 -15.20
N ARG A 5 10.13 8.04 -14.13
CA ARG A 5 10.80 7.68 -12.87
C ARG A 5 9.79 7.25 -11.82
N ILE A 6 10.02 6.10 -11.21
CA ILE A 6 9.24 5.54 -10.10
C ILE A 6 10.10 5.50 -8.84
N GLY A 7 9.59 6.02 -7.73
CA GLY A 7 10.21 5.88 -6.42
C GLY A 7 9.59 4.71 -5.65
N ILE A 8 10.41 3.82 -5.11
CA ILE A 8 9.95 2.70 -4.27
C ILE A 8 10.29 3.05 -2.82
N ILE A 9 9.30 3.46 -2.04
CA ILE A 9 9.44 3.75 -0.62
C ILE A 9 9.59 2.43 0.13
N GLY A 10 10.75 2.19 0.74
CA GLY A 10 11.04 0.96 1.46
C GLY A 10 12.53 0.68 1.60
N ASP A 11 12.86 -0.22 2.49
CA ASP A 11 14.24 -0.54 2.87
C ASP A 11 14.72 -1.77 2.13
N TYR A 12 15.30 -1.57 0.94
CA TYR A 12 15.68 -2.64 0.02
C TYR A 12 16.55 -3.70 0.67
N ASN A 13 16.14 -4.95 0.50
CA ASN A 13 16.90 -6.13 0.89
C ASN A 13 16.95 -7.11 -0.31
N PRO A 14 18.12 -7.36 -0.93
CA PRO A 14 18.24 -8.26 -2.06
C PRO A 14 18.00 -9.73 -1.71
N GLU A 15 17.98 -10.09 -0.44
CA GLU A 15 17.67 -11.44 0.03
C GLU A 15 16.16 -11.63 0.26
N TYR A 16 15.36 -10.56 0.18
CA TYR A 16 13.93 -10.64 0.39
C TYR A 16 13.18 -10.82 -0.94
N PRO A 17 12.58 -12.00 -1.20
CA PRO A 17 12.01 -12.32 -2.51
C PRO A 17 10.95 -11.34 -3.01
N LEU A 18 10.20 -10.70 -2.09
CA LEU A 18 9.17 -9.73 -2.48
C LEU A 18 9.77 -8.43 -3.01
N HIS A 19 10.99 -8.03 -2.58
CA HIS A 19 11.67 -6.87 -3.16
C HIS A 19 12.12 -7.16 -4.59
N LEU A 20 12.64 -8.36 -4.85
CA LEU A 20 12.99 -8.79 -6.20
C LEU A 20 11.75 -8.84 -7.10
N ALA A 21 10.63 -9.37 -6.58
CA ALA A 21 9.37 -9.41 -7.31
C ALA A 21 8.81 -8.00 -7.60
N THR A 22 9.01 -7.03 -6.70
CA THR A 22 8.67 -5.62 -6.92
C THR A 22 9.45 -5.05 -8.10
N ASP A 23 10.78 -5.25 -8.11
CA ASP A 23 11.65 -4.83 -9.22
C ASP A 23 11.21 -5.46 -10.55
N ASP A 24 10.95 -6.76 -10.54
CA ASP A 24 10.54 -7.49 -11.75
C ASP A 24 9.16 -7.06 -12.25
N SER A 25 8.24 -6.73 -11.34
CA SER A 25 6.92 -6.21 -11.70
C SER A 25 7.01 -4.91 -12.47
N ILE A 26 7.89 -3.99 -12.06
CA ILE A 26 8.13 -2.72 -12.77
C ILE A 26 8.74 -2.98 -14.16
N ARG A 27 9.72 -3.90 -14.25
CA ARG A 27 10.34 -4.28 -15.52
C ARG A 27 9.32 -4.89 -16.49
N HIS A 28 8.44 -5.78 -16.00
CA HIS A 28 7.36 -6.37 -16.79
C HIS A 28 6.37 -5.31 -17.28
N ALA A 29 5.97 -4.37 -16.41
CA ALA A 29 5.09 -3.27 -16.79
C ALA A 29 5.73 -2.37 -17.84
N ALA A 30 7.01 -2.02 -17.69
CA ALA A 30 7.78 -1.24 -18.67
C ALA A 30 7.79 -1.91 -20.04
N GLN A 31 8.05 -3.22 -20.07
CA GLN A 31 8.06 -4.02 -21.30
C GLN A 31 6.67 -4.07 -21.93
N ALA A 32 5.64 -4.35 -21.16
CA ALA A 32 4.25 -4.45 -21.65
C ALA A 32 3.74 -3.13 -22.24
N LEU A 33 4.13 -2.01 -21.63
CA LEU A 33 3.75 -0.67 -22.07
C LEU A 33 4.64 -0.12 -23.21
N GLY A 34 5.78 -0.76 -23.49
CA GLY A 34 6.76 -0.25 -24.44
C GLY A 34 7.38 1.09 -24.02
N GLN A 35 7.44 1.37 -22.71
CA GLN A 35 7.92 2.64 -22.18
C GLN A 35 9.18 2.45 -21.33
N PRO A 36 10.20 3.32 -21.48
CA PRO A 36 11.36 3.30 -20.60
C PRO A 36 10.96 3.78 -19.20
N ILE A 37 11.14 2.90 -18.21
CA ILE A 37 10.91 3.19 -16.79
C ILE A 37 12.24 3.02 -16.05
N GLU A 38 12.59 4.02 -15.26
CA GLU A 38 13.65 3.96 -14.25
C GLU A 38 13.01 3.93 -12.88
N PHE A 39 13.57 3.18 -11.97
CA PHE A 39 13.11 3.14 -10.60
C PHE A 39 14.27 3.10 -9.61
N GLU A 40 14.02 3.60 -8.41
CA GLU A 40 14.98 3.55 -7.32
C GLU A 40 14.28 3.34 -5.99
N TRP A 41 14.97 2.67 -5.08
CA TRP A 41 14.51 2.44 -3.71
C TRP A 41 14.85 3.63 -2.83
N LEU A 42 13.85 4.10 -2.10
CA LEU A 42 13.90 5.25 -1.21
C LEU A 42 13.85 4.73 0.21
N ALA A 43 15.02 4.57 0.83
CA ALA A 43 15.15 4.06 2.19
C ALA A 43 14.41 4.95 3.19
N THR A 44 13.57 4.35 4.04
CA THR A 44 12.64 5.09 4.89
C THR A 44 13.32 5.94 5.98
N ASP A 45 14.55 5.60 6.36
CA ASP A 45 15.36 6.30 7.37
C ASP A 45 16.21 7.46 6.81
N LEU A 46 16.06 7.77 5.50
CA LEU A 46 16.75 8.88 4.84
C LEU A 46 15.75 9.92 4.33
N PRO A 47 16.11 11.20 4.29
CA PRO A 47 15.29 12.23 3.67
C PRO A 47 15.33 12.10 2.14
N HIS A 48 14.17 12.29 1.48
CA HIS A 48 14.06 12.24 0.03
C HIS A 48 13.36 13.46 -0.55
N ASP A 49 13.81 13.88 -1.73
CA ASP A 49 13.06 14.79 -2.59
C ASP A 49 12.19 13.94 -3.54
N TYR A 50 10.89 13.94 -3.30
CA TYR A 50 9.93 13.21 -4.12
C TYR A 50 9.57 13.92 -5.42
N CYS A 51 10.07 15.15 -5.64
CA CYS A 51 9.83 15.92 -6.85
C CYS A 51 10.42 15.20 -8.08
N GLY A 52 9.60 15.04 -9.11
CA GLY A 52 10.05 14.41 -10.37
C GLY A 52 9.77 12.92 -10.50
N TYR A 53 9.33 12.23 -9.45
CA TYR A 53 8.74 10.90 -9.61
C TYR A 53 7.34 11.01 -10.23
N ARG A 54 7.07 10.11 -11.17
CA ARG A 54 5.77 10.00 -11.84
C ARG A 54 4.84 8.98 -11.19
N GLY A 55 5.35 8.28 -10.20
CA GLY A 55 4.62 7.37 -9.33
C GLY A 55 5.49 7.00 -8.13
N LEU A 56 4.83 6.70 -7.02
CA LEU A 56 5.45 6.19 -5.80
C LEU A 56 4.83 4.84 -5.44
N TRP A 57 5.66 3.89 -5.09
CA TRP A 57 5.24 2.57 -4.63
C TRP A 57 5.76 2.33 -3.23
N CYS A 58 4.89 2.23 -2.22
CA CYS A 58 5.29 1.79 -0.90
C CYS A 58 5.32 0.25 -0.86
N SER A 59 6.50 -0.30 -0.66
CA SER A 59 6.84 -1.70 -0.90
C SER A 59 6.30 -2.66 0.17
N PRO A 60 6.27 -3.98 -0.09
CA PRO A 60 6.18 -4.96 0.99
C PRO A 60 7.41 -4.91 1.89
N GLY A 61 7.34 -5.51 3.09
CA GLY A 61 8.50 -5.71 3.98
C GLY A 61 8.53 -4.83 5.21
N SER A 62 7.36 -4.56 5.84
CA SER A 62 7.32 -3.97 7.20
C SER A 62 7.89 -4.96 8.25
N PRO A 63 8.38 -4.48 9.40
CA PRO A 63 8.48 -3.07 9.76
C PRO A 63 9.58 -2.35 8.99
N TYR A 64 9.31 -1.10 8.58
CA TYR A 64 10.34 -0.24 7.97
C TYR A 64 11.30 0.30 9.04
N ARG A 65 12.50 0.71 8.63
CA ARG A 65 13.49 1.35 9.52
C ARG A 65 12.94 2.64 10.13
N SER A 66 12.15 3.39 9.35
CA SER A 66 11.43 4.57 9.80
C SER A 66 9.97 4.51 9.38
N LEU A 67 9.08 4.35 10.35
CA LEU A 67 7.64 4.47 10.14
C LEU A 67 7.28 5.86 9.60
N GLU A 68 7.85 6.90 10.20
CA GLU A 68 7.54 8.30 9.84
C GLU A 68 8.04 8.63 8.43
N GLY A 69 9.20 8.12 8.00
CA GLY A 69 9.69 8.32 6.64
C GLY A 69 8.80 7.63 5.59
N ALA A 70 8.27 6.46 5.88
CA ALA A 70 7.29 5.82 5.00
C ALA A 70 5.99 6.65 4.92
N ILE A 71 5.47 7.13 6.06
CA ILE A 71 4.29 8.00 6.14
C ILE A 71 4.50 9.30 5.35
N GLU A 72 5.69 9.91 5.45
CA GLU A 72 6.01 11.14 4.71
C GLU A 72 5.91 10.96 3.20
N GLY A 73 6.47 9.88 2.66
CA GLY A 73 6.41 9.60 1.22
C GLY A 73 4.99 9.30 0.73
N ILE A 74 4.20 8.57 1.52
CA ILE A 74 2.79 8.28 1.22
C ILE A 74 1.97 9.58 1.24
N ARG A 75 2.17 10.40 2.27
CA ARG A 75 1.54 11.71 2.41
C ARG A 75 1.87 12.63 1.23
N TYR A 76 3.15 12.69 0.83
CA TYR A 76 3.57 13.46 -0.33
C TYR A 76 2.82 13.03 -1.59
N ALA A 77 2.71 11.72 -1.85
CA ALA A 77 1.96 11.22 -3.00
C ALA A 77 0.51 11.69 -2.98
N ARG A 78 -0.17 11.54 -1.84
CA ARG A 78 -1.57 11.92 -1.67
C ARG A 78 -1.78 13.44 -1.84
N GLU A 79 -0.95 14.27 -1.22
CA GLU A 79 -1.11 15.73 -1.23
C GLU A 79 -0.72 16.37 -2.56
N ASN A 80 0.17 15.75 -3.32
CA ASN A 80 0.68 16.29 -4.59
C ASN A 80 0.12 15.60 -5.84
N GLY A 81 -0.87 14.72 -5.70
CA GLY A 81 -1.50 14.05 -6.84
C GLY A 81 -0.57 13.08 -7.59
N VAL A 82 0.48 12.57 -6.91
CA VAL A 82 1.39 11.58 -7.50
C VAL A 82 0.73 10.19 -7.45
N PRO A 83 0.61 9.46 -8.57
CA PRO A 83 0.13 8.10 -8.56
C PRO A 83 0.82 7.25 -7.52
N PHE A 84 0.04 6.54 -6.71
CA PHE A 84 0.54 5.77 -5.58
C PHE A 84 0.03 4.33 -5.60
N LEU A 85 0.91 3.39 -5.29
CA LEU A 85 0.59 1.99 -5.03
C LEU A 85 1.18 1.60 -3.67
N GLY A 86 0.36 0.99 -2.81
CA GLY A 86 0.81 0.40 -1.54
C GLY A 86 0.56 -1.09 -1.49
N THR A 87 1.60 -1.91 -1.29
CA THR A 87 1.44 -3.36 -1.21
C THR A 87 1.92 -3.91 0.12
N CYS A 88 1.18 -4.85 0.72
CA CYS A 88 1.49 -5.48 2.01
C CYS A 88 1.75 -4.42 3.11
N GLY A 89 3.01 -4.20 3.52
CA GLY A 89 3.38 -3.11 4.43
C GLY A 89 2.95 -1.74 3.91
N GLY A 90 3.09 -1.48 2.61
CA GLY A 90 2.66 -0.22 1.99
C GLY A 90 1.16 0.05 2.11
N PHE A 91 0.31 -0.98 1.93
CA PHE A 91 -1.13 -0.88 2.21
C PHE A 91 -1.39 -0.49 3.67
N GLN A 92 -0.72 -1.16 4.62
CA GLN A 92 -0.90 -0.93 6.05
C GLN A 92 -0.50 0.51 6.43
N HIS A 93 0.62 1.00 5.89
CA HIS A 93 1.09 2.37 6.14
C HIS A 93 0.22 3.42 5.44
N ALA A 94 -0.41 3.11 4.30
CA ALA A 94 -1.40 3.98 3.67
C ALA A 94 -2.66 4.15 4.55
N VAL A 95 -3.14 3.08 5.18
CA VAL A 95 -4.23 3.15 6.17
C VAL A 95 -3.83 4.02 7.36
N LEU A 96 -2.62 3.86 7.86
CA LEU A 96 -2.10 4.64 8.99
C LEU A 96 -1.94 6.12 8.64
N GLU A 97 -1.35 6.43 7.48
CA GLU A 97 -1.19 7.79 6.97
C GLU A 97 -2.55 8.50 6.87
N PHE A 98 -3.51 7.84 6.23
CA PHE A 98 -4.85 8.39 6.04
C PHE A 98 -5.55 8.64 7.38
N SER A 99 -5.44 7.71 8.31
CA SER A 99 -6.03 7.86 9.65
C SER A 99 -5.44 9.03 10.42
N ARG A 100 -4.12 9.23 10.36
CA ARG A 100 -3.45 10.33 11.06
C ARG A 100 -3.70 11.68 10.41
N ASN A 101 -3.52 11.78 9.10
CA ASN A 101 -3.42 13.06 8.40
C ASN A 101 -4.72 13.51 7.73
N VAL A 102 -5.68 12.61 7.49
CA VAL A 102 -6.99 12.95 6.91
C VAL A 102 -8.09 12.87 7.96
N MET A 103 -8.14 11.77 8.74
CA MET A 103 -9.16 11.62 9.77
C MET A 103 -8.83 12.36 11.06
N GLY A 104 -7.58 12.84 11.26
CA GLY A 104 -7.15 13.55 12.45
C GLY A 104 -6.96 12.67 13.69
N VAL A 105 -6.83 11.35 13.52
CA VAL A 105 -6.53 10.40 14.62
C VAL A 105 -5.02 10.40 14.84
N ALA A 106 -4.52 11.43 15.53
CA ALA A 106 -3.08 11.68 15.66
C ALA A 106 -2.29 10.54 16.32
N ASP A 107 -2.94 9.77 17.20
CA ASP A 107 -2.40 8.61 17.91
C ASP A 107 -2.73 7.28 17.21
N ALA A 108 -3.25 7.32 15.97
CA ALA A 108 -3.44 6.10 15.19
C ALA A 108 -2.13 5.31 15.10
N ALA A 109 -2.21 4.02 15.36
CA ALA A 109 -1.05 3.15 15.51
C ALA A 109 -1.14 1.91 14.61
N HIS A 110 0.02 1.30 14.40
CA HIS A 110 0.19 0.02 13.74
C HIS A 110 0.70 -0.99 14.77
N ALA A 111 -0.06 -2.05 14.99
CA ALA A 111 0.21 -3.04 16.05
C ALA A 111 1.52 -3.84 15.85
N GLU A 112 2.17 -3.74 14.71
CA GLU A 112 3.51 -4.33 14.50
C GLU A 112 4.60 -3.51 15.21
N TYR A 113 4.44 -2.17 15.28
CA TYR A 113 5.37 -1.27 15.96
C TYR A 113 5.00 -1.05 17.43
N ASP A 114 3.69 -0.98 17.73
CA ASP A 114 3.17 -0.86 19.08
C ASP A 114 2.02 -1.85 19.33
N PRO A 115 2.33 -3.06 19.82
CA PRO A 115 1.32 -4.09 20.10
C PRO A 115 0.34 -3.73 21.24
N GLN A 116 0.63 -2.70 22.03
CA GLN A 116 -0.20 -2.26 23.16
C GLN A 116 -1.03 -1.02 22.83
N ALA A 117 -0.92 -0.48 21.61
CA ALA A 117 -1.67 0.70 21.20
C ALA A 117 -3.19 0.43 21.26
N THR A 118 -3.91 1.35 21.88
CA THR A 118 -5.39 1.30 21.97
C THR A 118 -6.08 1.79 20.70
N THR A 119 -5.36 2.56 19.87
CA THR A 119 -5.82 3.15 18.61
C THR A 119 -5.19 2.46 17.40
N ALA A 120 -4.97 1.14 17.46
CA ALA A 120 -4.38 0.38 16.39
C ALA A 120 -5.33 0.27 15.18
N VAL A 121 -5.17 1.15 14.18
CA VAL A 121 -5.91 1.12 12.91
C VAL A 121 -5.45 0.01 11.98
N VAL A 122 -4.21 -0.47 12.19
CA VAL A 122 -3.67 -1.70 11.63
C VAL A 122 -3.41 -2.67 12.76
N HIS A 123 -4.07 -3.82 12.72
CA HIS A 123 -4.03 -4.81 13.80
C HIS A 123 -3.48 -6.15 13.30
N ARG A 124 -3.12 -7.01 14.24
CA ARG A 124 -2.73 -8.38 13.92
C ARG A 124 -3.95 -9.18 13.48
N LEU A 125 -3.85 -9.86 12.34
CA LEU A 125 -4.91 -10.74 11.87
C LEU A 125 -5.10 -11.92 12.83
N THR A 126 -6.34 -12.33 13.05
CA THR A 126 -6.70 -13.48 13.89
C THR A 126 -6.03 -14.76 13.41
N CYS A 127 -5.95 -14.94 12.08
CA CYS A 127 -5.20 -16.00 11.43
C CYS A 127 -4.15 -15.38 10.50
N SER A 128 -2.88 -15.78 10.64
CA SER A 128 -1.85 -15.39 9.69
C SER A 128 -2.19 -15.93 8.30
N LEU A 129 -2.09 -15.07 7.29
CA LEU A 129 -2.31 -15.42 5.89
C LEU A 129 -1.01 -15.83 5.18
N VAL A 130 0.12 -15.89 5.89
CA VAL A 130 1.42 -16.22 5.28
C VAL A 130 1.37 -17.59 4.60
N GLY A 131 1.61 -17.58 3.27
CA GLY A 131 1.63 -18.78 2.45
C GLY A 131 0.25 -19.37 2.17
N ARG A 132 -0.83 -18.60 2.37
CA ARG A 132 -2.19 -19.02 2.04
C ARG A 132 -2.68 -18.30 0.80
N ASP A 133 -3.43 -19.01 -0.02
CA ASP A 133 -4.20 -18.43 -1.10
C ASP A 133 -5.57 -17.99 -0.59
N GLY A 134 -6.03 -16.84 -1.04
CA GLY A 134 -7.35 -16.32 -0.70
C GLY A 134 -7.97 -15.57 -1.86
N GLU A 135 -9.29 -15.73 -2.03
CA GLU A 135 -10.04 -15.00 -3.03
C GLU A 135 -10.30 -13.57 -2.52
N VAL A 136 -10.03 -12.59 -3.38
CA VAL A 136 -10.44 -11.21 -3.18
C VAL A 136 -11.56 -10.91 -4.15
N GLN A 137 -12.68 -10.43 -3.63
CA GLN A 137 -13.80 -9.93 -4.42
C GLN A 137 -13.67 -8.42 -4.58
N PHE A 138 -13.75 -7.93 -5.81
CA PHE A 138 -13.60 -6.51 -6.13
C PHE A 138 -14.95 -5.83 -6.18
N LYS A 139 -14.98 -4.59 -5.69
CA LYS A 139 -16.14 -3.71 -5.84
C LYS A 139 -16.31 -3.35 -7.32
N GLY A 140 -17.51 -3.57 -7.86
CA GLY A 140 -17.81 -3.23 -9.25
C GLY A 140 -17.53 -1.75 -9.55
N GLY A 141 -16.86 -1.49 -10.68
CA GLY A 141 -16.44 -0.14 -11.10
C GLY A 141 -15.21 0.43 -10.37
N SER A 142 -14.55 -0.34 -9.51
CA SER A 142 -13.28 0.04 -8.90
C SER A 142 -12.13 -0.01 -9.91
N ARG A 143 -11.02 0.70 -9.61
CA ARG A 143 -9.79 0.60 -10.42
C ARG A 143 -9.20 -0.79 -10.34
N ALA A 144 -9.24 -1.42 -9.16
CA ALA A 144 -8.78 -2.80 -9.00
C ALA A 144 -9.51 -3.74 -9.96
N ALA A 145 -10.85 -3.73 -9.98
CA ALA A 145 -11.63 -4.54 -10.92
C ALA A 145 -11.27 -4.23 -12.39
N HIS A 146 -11.05 -2.96 -12.71
CA HIS A 146 -10.64 -2.55 -14.06
C HIS A 146 -9.25 -3.09 -14.44
N TYR A 147 -8.26 -2.98 -13.54
CA TYR A 147 -6.89 -3.41 -13.83
C TYR A 147 -6.74 -4.93 -13.86
N TYR A 148 -7.46 -5.65 -13.02
CA TYR A 148 -7.48 -7.11 -13.06
C TYR A 148 -8.33 -7.65 -14.21
N GLY A 149 -9.28 -6.84 -14.74
CA GLY A 149 -10.21 -7.27 -15.79
C GLY A 149 -11.19 -8.34 -15.32
N ASP A 150 -11.45 -8.44 -14.00
CA ASP A 150 -12.26 -9.46 -13.36
C ASP A 150 -12.97 -8.86 -12.13
N GLU A 151 -13.98 -9.57 -11.62
CA GLU A 151 -14.67 -9.22 -10.37
C GLU A 151 -14.04 -9.88 -9.13
N ARG A 152 -13.11 -10.80 -9.33
CA ARG A 152 -12.42 -11.52 -8.26
C ARG A 152 -11.08 -12.07 -8.72
N ARG A 153 -10.17 -12.27 -7.77
CA ARG A 153 -8.88 -12.89 -8.01
C ARG A 153 -8.44 -13.71 -6.80
N VAL A 154 -7.76 -14.81 -7.05
CA VAL A 154 -7.05 -15.55 -5.99
C VAL A 154 -5.63 -15.01 -5.93
N GLU A 155 -5.22 -14.60 -4.72
CA GLU A 155 -3.90 -14.07 -4.44
C GLU A 155 -3.22 -14.87 -3.33
N THR A 156 -1.90 -15.03 -3.42
CA THR A 156 -1.11 -15.66 -2.35
C THR A 156 -0.65 -14.60 -1.36
N TYR A 157 -1.07 -14.72 -0.12
CA TYR A 157 -0.77 -13.76 0.93
C TYR A 157 0.53 -14.07 1.69
N ARG A 158 1.16 -12.99 2.15
CA ARG A 158 2.29 -13.04 3.11
C ARG A 158 2.11 -12.05 4.25
N CYS A 159 0.86 -11.77 4.64
CA CYS A 159 0.52 -10.75 5.62
C CYS A 159 0.10 -11.38 6.95
N SER A 160 0.57 -10.78 8.06
CA SER A 160 0.11 -11.09 9.42
C SER A 160 -0.66 -9.93 10.05
N PHE A 161 -0.72 -8.77 9.35
CA PHE A 161 -1.42 -7.56 9.78
C PHE A 161 -2.37 -7.08 8.69
N GLY A 162 -3.42 -6.37 9.08
CA GLY A 162 -4.43 -5.82 8.18
C GLY A 162 -5.15 -4.63 8.80
N MET A 163 -6.03 -3.99 8.02
CA MET A 163 -6.88 -2.92 8.52
C MET A 163 -7.79 -3.44 9.63
N ASN A 164 -7.83 -2.71 10.74
CA ASN A 164 -8.71 -3.06 11.86
C ASN A 164 -10.19 -2.85 11.49
N PRO A 165 -11.03 -3.90 11.55
CA PRO A 165 -12.45 -3.81 11.19
C PRO A 165 -13.21 -2.70 11.92
N THR A 166 -12.82 -2.40 13.16
CA THR A 166 -13.44 -1.34 13.98
C THR A 166 -13.37 0.04 13.33
N TYR A 167 -12.35 0.29 12.50
CA TYR A 167 -12.14 1.59 11.85
C TYR A 167 -12.62 1.66 10.41
N GLN A 168 -13.04 0.54 9.80
CA GLN A 168 -13.38 0.48 8.38
C GLN A 168 -14.48 1.49 8.00
N GLU A 169 -15.57 1.56 8.76
CA GLU A 169 -16.67 2.50 8.50
C GLU A 169 -16.22 3.96 8.58
N ALA A 170 -15.42 4.30 9.58
CA ALA A 170 -14.90 5.66 9.75
C ALA A 170 -13.92 6.03 8.61
N ILE A 171 -13.08 5.09 8.17
CA ILE A 171 -12.14 5.26 7.06
C ILE A 171 -12.90 5.46 5.74
N GLU A 172 -13.94 4.66 5.47
CA GLU A 172 -14.76 4.81 4.27
C GLU A 172 -15.56 6.13 4.28
N THR A 173 -16.07 6.51 5.45
CA THR A 173 -16.77 7.81 5.62
C THR A 173 -15.82 8.99 5.35
N ALA A 174 -14.56 8.87 5.72
CA ALA A 174 -13.53 9.88 5.44
C ALA A 174 -13.07 9.90 3.98
N GLY A 175 -13.46 8.91 3.14
CA GLY A 175 -13.26 8.92 1.70
C GLY A 175 -12.25 7.90 1.16
N LEU A 176 -11.59 7.10 1.99
CA LEU A 176 -10.75 5.99 1.55
C LEU A 176 -11.61 4.73 1.43
N ILE A 177 -11.93 4.34 0.22
CA ILE A 177 -12.94 3.31 -0.05
C ILE A 177 -12.31 1.91 -0.08
N ILE A 178 -12.94 0.96 0.56
CA ILE A 178 -12.57 -0.45 0.47
C ILE A 178 -13.16 -1.00 -0.82
N THR A 179 -12.28 -1.39 -1.73
CA THR A 179 -12.65 -1.88 -3.07
C THR A 179 -12.31 -3.35 -3.31
N GLY A 180 -11.65 -4.00 -2.37
CA GLY A 180 -11.45 -5.44 -2.36
C GLY A 180 -11.62 -6.02 -0.97
N ARG A 181 -12.39 -7.11 -0.87
CA ARG A 181 -12.60 -7.83 0.39
C ARG A 181 -12.39 -9.33 0.16
N ASP A 182 -11.90 -10.02 1.18
CA ASP A 182 -11.86 -11.48 1.15
C ASP A 182 -13.20 -12.10 1.61
N ALA A 183 -13.23 -13.43 1.67
CA ALA A 183 -14.41 -14.19 2.06
C ALA A 183 -14.90 -13.93 3.50
N ASP A 184 -14.00 -13.47 4.38
CA ASP A 184 -14.31 -13.09 5.76
C ASP A 184 -14.76 -11.63 5.89
N GLY A 185 -14.78 -10.89 4.76
CA GLY A 185 -15.14 -9.47 4.72
C GLY A 185 -14.01 -8.51 5.10
N GLU A 186 -12.81 -9.02 5.31
CA GLU A 186 -11.63 -8.22 5.63
C GLU A 186 -11.19 -7.36 4.43
N ALA A 187 -10.77 -6.14 4.70
CA ALA A 187 -10.28 -5.22 3.67
C ALA A 187 -8.93 -5.70 3.10
N ARG A 188 -8.88 -5.87 1.77
CA ARG A 188 -7.69 -6.29 1.03
C ARG A 188 -7.22 -5.26 0.02
N ILE A 189 -8.12 -4.44 -0.50
CA ILE A 189 -7.78 -3.33 -1.41
C ILE A 189 -8.53 -2.08 -0.96
N ILE A 190 -7.83 -0.97 -1.00
CA ILE A 190 -8.37 0.36 -0.73
C ILE A 190 -8.04 1.29 -1.89
N GLU A 191 -8.92 2.23 -2.15
CA GLU A 191 -8.72 3.25 -3.18
C GLU A 191 -9.17 4.62 -2.68
N LEU A 192 -8.42 5.66 -3.05
CA LEU A 192 -8.87 7.03 -2.91
C LEU A 192 -9.48 7.48 -4.26
N PRO A 193 -10.82 7.58 -4.40
CA PRO A 193 -11.49 7.74 -5.69
C PRO A 193 -11.08 8.98 -6.46
N SER A 194 -10.79 10.08 -5.76
CA SER A 194 -10.37 11.36 -6.35
C SER A 194 -8.88 11.43 -6.69
N HIS A 195 -8.12 10.36 -6.45
CA HIS A 195 -6.67 10.31 -6.55
C HIS A 195 -6.22 8.96 -7.12
N PRO A 196 -5.18 8.89 -7.97
CA PRO A 196 -4.61 7.63 -8.44
C PRO A 196 -3.81 6.90 -7.33
N PHE A 197 -4.53 6.49 -6.26
CA PHE A 197 -4.02 5.90 -5.03
C PHE A 197 -4.71 4.54 -4.80
N ILE A 198 -3.92 3.48 -4.76
CA ILE A 198 -4.34 2.08 -4.53
C ILE A 198 -3.40 1.42 -3.52
#